data_b73c3e207fb0c03d29be2183332133d4
#
_entry.id   b73c3e207fb0c03d29be2183332133d4
#
_cell.length_a   1.000
_cell.length_b   1.000
_cell.length_c   1.000
_cell.angle_alpha   90.00
_cell.angle_beta   90.00
_cell.angle_gamma   90.00
#
_symmetry.space_group_name_H-M   'P 1'
#
loop_
_entity.id
_entity.type
_entity.pdbx_description
1 polymer ?
#
loop_
_entity_poly.entity_id
_entity_poly.type
_entity_poly.pdbx_seq_one_letter_code
_entity_poly.pdbx_strand_id
1 'polypeptide(L)'
;MAKKVLVVVDMQNDFITGSLGTPEAQAIVPKVVEKIQGFGGTVLYTQDTHGADYLQTQEGRNLPVEHCLKGTWGWQLEPRVEAVRASTPIEKPTFGSKGLAEVLKARHTYEGPLEEIQLVGLCTDICVISNALLLKAF
;
A
#
# COMPACT_ATOMS: atom_id res chain seq x y z
N MET A 1 -21.40 8.31 13.93
CA MET A 1 -20.05 8.87 13.78
C MET A 1 -19.46 8.47 12.43
N ALA A 2 -18.91 9.42 11.71
CA ALA A 2 -18.29 9.16 10.41
C ALA A 2 -17.10 8.21 10.58
N LYS A 3 -17.06 7.16 9.79
CA LYS A 3 -15.92 6.24 9.75
C LYS A 3 -15.03 6.59 8.58
N LYS A 4 -13.80 6.95 8.89
CA LYS A 4 -12.79 7.31 7.91
C LYS A 4 -11.68 6.27 7.89
N VAL A 5 -11.20 5.94 6.70
CA VAL A 5 -10.10 5.01 6.51
C VAL A 5 -9.03 5.68 5.66
N LEU A 6 -7.79 5.61 6.13
CA LEU A 6 -6.62 5.98 5.35
C LEU A 6 -5.93 4.70 4.90
N VAL A 7 -5.70 4.57 3.61
CA VAL A 7 -4.94 3.45 3.04
C VAL A 7 -3.57 3.95 2.62
N VAL A 8 -2.54 3.40 3.24
CA VAL A 8 -1.14 3.71 2.94
C VAL A 8 -0.65 2.65 1.94
N VAL A 9 -0.40 3.07 0.71
CA VAL A 9 -0.12 2.16 -0.40
C VAL A 9 1.38 2.00 -0.61
N ASP A 10 1.87 0.78 -0.36
CA ASP A 10 3.21 0.32 -0.77
C ASP A 10 4.38 1.23 -0.35
N MET A 11 4.36 1.72 0.87
CA MET A 11 5.46 2.52 1.41
C MET A 11 6.63 1.64 1.83
N GLN A 12 7.20 0.94 0.85
CA GLN A 12 8.23 -0.06 1.01
C GLN A 12 9.59 0.45 0.54
N ASN A 13 10.65 -0.13 1.07
CA ASN A 13 12.02 0.33 0.80
C ASN A 13 12.36 0.34 -0.70
N ASP A 14 11.96 -0.69 -1.46
CA ASP A 14 12.29 -0.74 -2.89
C ASP A 14 11.66 0.39 -3.71
N PHE A 15 10.53 0.93 -3.27
CA PHE A 15 9.89 2.05 -3.94
C PHE A 15 10.43 3.41 -3.48
N ILE A 16 11.23 3.46 -2.45
CA ILE A 16 11.72 4.70 -1.84
C ILE A 16 13.21 4.90 -2.09
N THR A 17 14.05 3.97 -1.63
CA THR A 17 15.50 4.02 -1.78
C THR A 17 16.08 2.81 -2.49
N GLY A 18 15.29 1.77 -2.73
CA GLY A 18 15.72 0.51 -3.36
C GLY A 18 15.64 0.53 -4.89
N SER A 19 15.36 -0.65 -5.47
CA SER A 19 15.46 -0.86 -6.93
C SER A 19 14.57 0.04 -7.78
N LEU A 20 13.42 0.46 -7.26
CA LEU A 20 12.48 1.36 -7.92
C LEU A 20 12.37 2.71 -7.20
N GLY A 21 13.34 3.06 -6.36
CA GLY A 21 13.32 4.29 -5.58
C GLY A 21 13.55 5.54 -6.43
N THR A 22 12.99 6.66 -5.96
CA THR A 22 13.15 7.98 -6.59
C THR A 22 13.32 9.07 -5.53
N PRO A 23 13.94 10.22 -5.88
CA PRO A 23 13.99 11.36 -4.95
C PRO A 23 12.60 11.85 -4.54
N GLU A 24 11.64 11.83 -5.44
CA GLU A 24 10.25 12.22 -5.18
C GLU A 24 9.61 11.30 -4.13
N ALA A 25 9.84 9.99 -4.23
CA ALA A 25 9.36 9.03 -3.25
C ALA A 25 9.96 9.30 -1.86
N GLN A 26 11.25 9.58 -1.80
CA GLN A 26 11.93 9.91 -0.55
C GLN A 26 11.37 11.19 0.08
N ALA A 27 11.04 12.18 -0.75
CA ALA A 27 10.53 13.46 -0.29
C ALA A 27 9.14 13.37 0.35
N ILE A 28 8.30 12.41 -0.06
CA ILE A 28 6.94 12.30 0.48
C ILE A 28 6.87 11.54 1.81
N VAL A 29 7.91 10.80 2.19
CA VAL A 29 7.87 9.96 3.39
C VAL A 29 7.52 10.75 4.65
N PRO A 30 8.13 11.92 4.95
CA PRO A 30 7.73 12.68 6.12
C PRO A 30 6.26 13.11 6.10
N LYS A 31 5.74 13.44 4.92
CA LYS A 31 4.33 13.84 4.76
C LYS A 31 3.38 12.68 5.00
N VAL A 32 3.75 11.48 4.55
CA VAL A 32 2.96 10.28 4.80
C VAL A 32 2.95 9.94 6.29
N VAL A 33 4.09 10.00 6.95
CA VAL A 33 4.19 9.76 8.39
C VAL A 33 3.32 10.75 9.17
N GLU A 34 3.39 12.04 8.82
CA GLU A 34 2.56 13.07 9.44
C GLU A 34 1.07 12.79 9.23
N LYS A 35 0.68 12.39 8.03
CA LYS A 35 -0.71 12.05 7.72
C LYS A 35 -1.21 10.86 8.57
N ILE A 36 -0.38 9.82 8.71
CA ILE A 36 -0.71 8.66 9.54
C ILE A 36 -0.93 9.08 11.00
N GLN A 37 0.00 9.84 11.54
CA GLN A 37 -0.06 10.26 12.94
C GLN A 37 -1.23 11.17 13.26
N GLY A 38 -1.64 12.00 12.30
CA GLY A 38 -2.73 12.95 12.47
C GLY A 38 -4.09 12.43 12.01
N PHE A 39 -4.16 11.20 11.50
CA PHE A 39 -5.43 10.68 10.96
C PHE A 39 -6.36 10.24 12.09
N GLY A 40 -7.59 10.76 12.09
CA GLY A 40 -8.59 10.48 13.11
C GLY A 40 -9.48 9.27 12.81
N GLY A 41 -8.95 8.24 12.18
CA GLY A 41 -9.70 7.03 11.83
C GLY A 41 -8.81 5.81 11.76
N THR A 42 -9.26 4.79 11.03
CA THR A 42 -8.49 3.55 10.82
C THR A 42 -7.46 3.76 9.73
N VAL A 43 -6.23 3.29 9.96
CA VAL A 43 -5.16 3.31 8.97
C VAL A 43 -4.86 1.88 8.55
N LEU A 44 -4.94 1.61 7.25
CA LEU A 44 -4.62 0.32 6.65
C LEU A 44 -3.38 0.49 5.76
N TYR A 45 -2.64 -0.59 5.57
CA TYR A 45 -1.39 -0.59 4.82
C TYR A 45 -1.43 -1.69 3.77
N THR A 46 -0.95 -1.40 2.57
CA THR A 46 -0.71 -2.45 1.58
C THR A 46 0.78 -2.68 1.41
N GLN A 47 1.13 -3.90 1.05
CA GLN A 47 2.51 -4.32 0.88
C GLN A 47 2.60 -5.19 -0.36
N ASP A 48 3.19 -4.64 -1.42
CA ASP A 48 3.43 -5.36 -2.65
C ASP A 48 4.36 -6.54 -2.33
N THR A 49 4.00 -7.74 -2.77
CA THR A 49 4.68 -8.95 -2.34
C THR A 49 4.89 -9.87 -3.53
N HIS A 50 6.15 -10.14 -3.87
CA HIS A 50 6.52 -11.01 -4.97
C HIS A 50 7.37 -12.18 -4.48
N GLY A 51 7.32 -13.28 -5.22
CA GLY A 51 8.18 -14.44 -4.99
C GLY A 51 9.45 -14.38 -5.82
N ALA A 52 10.33 -15.36 -5.60
CA ALA A 52 11.58 -15.47 -6.35
C ALA A 52 11.37 -15.68 -7.85
N ASP A 53 10.17 -16.05 -8.27
CA ASP A 53 9.77 -16.25 -9.66
C ASP A 53 9.22 -15.00 -10.33
N TYR A 54 9.39 -13.82 -9.72
CA TYR A 54 8.80 -12.57 -10.19
C TYR A 54 9.01 -12.30 -11.68
N LEU A 55 10.25 -12.51 -12.17
CA LEU A 55 10.58 -12.25 -13.58
C LEU A 55 9.87 -13.19 -14.55
N GLN A 56 9.34 -14.30 -14.07
CA GLN A 56 8.58 -15.27 -14.86
C GLN A 56 7.08 -14.97 -14.87
N THR A 57 6.62 -14.04 -14.04
CA THR A 57 5.22 -13.62 -14.00
C THR A 57 4.93 -12.65 -15.14
N GLN A 58 3.63 -12.46 -15.46
CA GLN A 58 3.24 -11.48 -16.46
C GLN A 58 3.67 -10.07 -16.07
N GLU A 59 3.54 -9.71 -14.79
CA GLU A 59 3.98 -8.42 -14.27
C GLU A 59 5.49 -8.24 -14.42
N GLY A 60 6.27 -9.28 -14.11
CA GLY A 60 7.73 -9.26 -14.26
C GLY A 60 8.18 -9.16 -15.71
N ARG A 61 7.39 -9.67 -16.66
CA ARG A 61 7.68 -9.50 -18.10
C ARG A 61 7.45 -8.08 -18.56
N ASN A 62 6.46 -7.38 -17.99
CA ASN A 62 6.15 -5.99 -18.31
C ASN A 62 7.07 -5.01 -17.60
N LEU A 63 7.50 -5.33 -16.38
CA LEU A 63 8.43 -4.54 -15.59
C LEU A 63 9.54 -5.46 -15.07
N PRO A 64 10.61 -5.70 -15.86
CA PRO A 64 11.62 -6.68 -15.50
C PRO A 64 12.63 -6.18 -14.48
N VAL A 65 12.15 -5.62 -13.38
CA VAL A 65 12.96 -5.18 -12.24
C VAL A 65 12.45 -5.88 -11.00
N GLU A 66 13.25 -6.78 -10.45
CA GLU A 66 12.88 -7.45 -9.21
C GLU A 66 12.75 -6.45 -8.08
N HIS A 67 11.64 -6.51 -7.37
CA HIS A 67 11.37 -5.63 -6.26
C HIS A 67 10.39 -6.29 -5.30
N CYS A 68 10.42 -5.86 -4.04
CA CYS A 68 9.49 -6.32 -3.01
C CYS A 68 9.40 -7.85 -2.93
N LEU A 69 10.54 -8.53 -3.04
CA LEU A 69 10.60 -9.98 -2.86
C LEU A 69 10.41 -10.29 -1.38
N LYS A 70 9.44 -11.13 -1.08
CA LYS A 70 9.03 -11.43 0.29
C LYS A 70 10.22 -11.82 1.16
N GLY A 71 10.31 -11.20 2.33
CA GLY A 71 11.37 -11.44 3.30
C GLY A 71 12.65 -10.63 3.10
N THR A 72 12.74 -9.86 2.00
CA THR A 72 13.92 -9.00 1.76
C THR A 72 13.74 -7.62 2.39
N TRP A 73 14.85 -6.89 2.52
CA TRP A 73 14.82 -5.50 2.96
C TRP A 73 13.92 -4.62 2.09
N GLY A 74 13.98 -4.82 0.76
CA GLY A 74 13.20 -4.02 -0.18
C GLY A 74 11.69 -4.19 -0.02
N TRP A 75 11.27 -5.36 0.41
CA TRP A 75 9.87 -5.67 0.68
C TRP A 75 9.35 -5.02 1.96
N GLN A 76 10.21 -4.77 2.93
CA GLN A 76 9.81 -4.19 4.22
C GLN A 76 9.33 -2.75 4.06
N LEU A 77 8.44 -2.32 4.95
CA LEU A 77 8.00 -0.93 4.99
C LEU A 77 9.18 -0.02 5.36
N GLU A 78 9.17 1.19 4.82
CA GLU A 78 10.18 2.18 5.15
C GLU A 78 10.19 2.38 6.68
N PRO A 79 11.38 2.48 7.32
CA PRO A 79 11.47 2.46 8.79
C PRO A 79 10.63 3.50 9.53
N ARG A 80 10.49 4.70 8.97
CA ARG A 80 9.70 5.76 9.60
C ARG A 80 8.20 5.45 9.53
N VAL A 81 7.75 4.81 8.46
CA VAL A 81 6.36 4.34 8.31
C VAL A 81 6.11 3.15 9.24
N GLU A 82 7.05 2.20 9.28
CA GLU A 82 6.95 1.05 10.19
C GLU A 82 6.85 1.48 11.65
N ALA A 83 7.58 2.52 12.04
CA ALA A 83 7.57 3.02 13.41
C ALA A 83 6.19 3.53 13.86
N VAL A 84 5.35 3.99 12.93
CA VAL A 84 4.02 4.52 13.24
C VAL A 84 2.90 3.58 12.80
N ARG A 85 3.23 2.40 12.32
CA ARG A 85 2.26 1.42 11.85
C ARG A 85 1.41 0.88 13.00
N ALA A 86 0.11 0.88 12.82
CA ALA A 86 -0.86 0.47 13.84
C ALA A 86 -1.61 -0.82 13.49
N SER A 87 -1.42 -1.36 12.28
CA SER A 87 -2.13 -2.58 11.86
C SER A 87 -1.22 -3.44 10.98
N THR A 88 -1.58 -4.73 10.83
CA THR A 88 -0.84 -5.66 9.98
C THR A 88 -1.03 -5.30 8.51
N PRO A 89 0.05 -5.16 7.73
CA PRO A 89 -0.07 -4.86 6.31
C PRO A 89 -0.80 -5.97 5.53
N ILE A 90 -1.52 -5.55 4.50
CA ILE A 90 -2.20 -6.47 3.58
C ILE A 90 -1.25 -6.74 2.43
N GLU A 91 -0.75 -7.96 2.34
CA GLU A 91 0.14 -8.37 1.25
C GLU A 91 -0.64 -8.53 -0.04
N LYS A 92 -0.08 -8.09 -1.15
CA LYS A 92 -0.71 -8.20 -2.46
C LYS A 92 0.31 -8.61 -3.51
N PRO A 93 -0.02 -9.59 -4.38
CA PRO A 93 0.89 -10.03 -5.45
C PRO A 93 0.80 -9.21 -6.73
N THR A 94 -0.16 -8.28 -6.83
CA THR A 94 -0.42 -7.46 -8.02
C THR A 94 -0.58 -6.00 -7.65
N PHE A 95 -0.66 -5.13 -8.65
CA PHE A 95 -0.82 -3.68 -8.45
C PHE A 95 -2.07 -3.32 -7.66
N GLY A 96 -3.18 -4.03 -7.88
CA GLY A 96 -4.39 -3.84 -7.08
C GLY A 96 -4.48 -4.84 -5.95
N SER A 97 -5.32 -4.59 -4.97
CA SER A 97 -5.49 -5.48 -3.82
C SER A 97 -6.95 -5.88 -3.63
N LYS A 98 -7.26 -7.12 -4.01
CA LYS A 98 -8.56 -7.72 -3.72
C LYS A 98 -8.74 -7.90 -2.21
N GLY A 99 -7.67 -8.27 -1.49
CA GLY A 99 -7.69 -8.41 -0.04
C GLY A 99 -8.05 -7.11 0.66
N LEU A 100 -7.49 -5.98 0.18
CA LEU A 100 -7.86 -4.67 0.70
C LEU A 100 -9.34 -4.37 0.49
N ALA A 101 -9.86 -4.62 -0.72
CA ALA A 101 -11.27 -4.40 -1.02
C ALA A 101 -12.18 -5.24 -0.10
N GLU A 102 -11.83 -6.49 0.14
CA GLU A 102 -12.57 -7.37 1.04
C GLU A 102 -12.55 -6.89 2.49
N VAL A 103 -11.41 -6.41 2.99
CA VAL A 103 -11.30 -5.85 4.34
C VAL A 103 -12.18 -4.61 4.47
N LEU A 104 -12.16 -3.70 3.50
CA LEU A 104 -12.98 -2.50 3.54
C LEU A 104 -14.47 -2.82 3.47
N LYS A 105 -14.84 -3.80 2.64
CA LYS A 105 -16.23 -4.25 2.55
C LYS A 105 -16.71 -4.85 3.87
N ALA A 106 -15.89 -5.66 4.53
CA ALA A 106 -16.22 -6.23 5.83
C ALA A 106 -16.41 -5.14 6.89
N ARG A 107 -15.54 -4.13 6.92
CA ARG A 107 -15.69 -3.01 7.84
C ARG A 107 -16.97 -2.23 7.58
N HIS A 108 -17.29 -1.97 6.32
CA HIS A 108 -18.54 -1.29 5.96
C HIS A 108 -19.76 -2.07 6.44
N THR A 109 -19.73 -3.39 6.33
CA THR A 109 -20.85 -4.27 6.71
C THR A 109 -20.99 -4.42 8.23
N TYR A 110 -19.90 -4.64 8.95
CA TYR A 110 -19.93 -5.03 10.36
C TYR A 110 -19.64 -3.90 11.35
N GLU A 111 -18.91 -2.88 10.94
CA GLU A 111 -18.56 -1.75 11.81
C GLU A 111 -19.34 -0.48 11.52
N GLY A 112 -20.20 -0.51 10.49
CA GLY A 112 -20.99 0.63 10.03
C GLY A 112 -20.43 1.26 8.76
N PRO A 113 -21.19 2.16 8.12
CA PRO A 113 -20.82 2.73 6.82
C PRO A 113 -19.49 3.48 6.87
N LEU A 114 -18.65 3.23 5.86
CA LEU A 114 -17.44 4.00 5.62
C LEU A 114 -17.84 5.27 4.88
N GLU A 115 -17.57 6.43 5.46
CA GLU A 115 -17.93 7.71 4.87
C GLU A 115 -16.82 8.29 4.00
N GLU A 116 -15.56 7.94 4.29
CA GLU A 116 -14.43 8.47 3.56
C GLU A 116 -13.30 7.46 3.51
N ILE A 117 -12.72 7.28 2.32
CA ILE A 117 -11.52 6.47 2.11
C ILE A 117 -10.50 7.37 1.44
N GLN A 118 -9.36 7.59 2.10
CA GLN A 118 -8.26 8.35 1.56
C GLN A 118 -7.11 7.40 1.20
N LEU A 119 -6.47 7.66 0.07
CA LEU A 119 -5.33 6.88 -0.41
C LEU A 119 -4.09 7.76 -0.41
N VAL A 120 -3.01 7.28 0.18
CA VAL A 120 -1.69 7.93 0.13
C VAL A 120 -0.65 6.86 -0.16
N GLY A 121 0.46 7.24 -0.72
CA GLY A 121 1.57 6.32 -0.95
C GLY A 121 2.25 6.51 -2.28
N LEU A 122 2.93 5.46 -2.70
CA LEU A 122 3.80 5.46 -3.86
C LEU A 122 3.21 4.66 -5.02
N CYS A 123 3.86 4.77 -6.20
CA CYS A 123 3.39 4.12 -7.43
C CYS A 123 1.95 4.49 -7.75
N THR A 124 1.62 5.78 -7.57
CA THR A 124 0.25 6.29 -7.74
C THR A 124 -0.33 5.98 -9.12
N ASP A 125 0.51 5.98 -10.15
CA ASP A 125 0.07 5.70 -11.51
C ASP A 125 -0.33 4.24 -11.72
N ILE A 126 0.13 3.34 -10.84
CA ILE A 126 -0.11 1.90 -10.96
C ILE A 126 -0.86 1.38 -9.73
N CYS A 127 -0.25 1.44 -8.55
CA CYS A 127 -0.82 0.81 -7.35
C CYS A 127 -2.03 1.57 -6.81
N VAL A 128 -1.94 2.89 -6.66
CA VAL A 128 -3.02 3.69 -6.08
C VAL A 128 -4.24 3.71 -6.99
N ILE A 129 -4.04 3.91 -8.30
CA ILE A 129 -5.15 3.91 -9.27
C ILE A 129 -5.79 2.53 -9.34
N SER A 130 -5.01 1.46 -9.38
CA SER A 130 -5.55 0.10 -9.42
C SER A 130 -6.35 -0.24 -8.17
N ASN A 131 -5.89 0.16 -6.99
CA ASN A 131 -6.64 -0.02 -5.74
C ASN A 131 -7.94 0.78 -5.76
N ALA A 132 -7.92 2.02 -6.25
CA ALA A 132 -9.12 2.85 -6.36
C ALA A 132 -10.16 2.21 -7.28
N LEU A 133 -9.74 1.64 -8.41
CA LEU A 133 -10.64 0.94 -9.32
C LEU A 133 -11.26 -0.30 -8.67
N LEU A 134 -10.47 -1.08 -7.94
CA LEU A 134 -10.97 -2.25 -7.23
C LEU A 134 -11.99 -1.86 -6.15
N LEU A 135 -11.72 -0.80 -5.41
CA LEU A 135 -12.65 -0.31 -4.38
C LEU A 135 -13.98 0.13 -4.97
N LYS A 136 -13.98 0.73 -6.16
CA LYS A 136 -15.21 1.10 -6.86
C LYS A 136 -16.01 -0.13 -7.32
N ALA A 137 -15.36 -1.24 -7.62
CA ALA A 137 -16.01 -2.48 -8.06
C ALA A 137 -16.74 -3.19 -6.92
N PHE A 138 -16.41 -2.87 -5.69
CA PHE A 138 -16.98 -3.45 -4.49
C PHE A 138 -17.89 -2.48 -3.77
#